data_ce57a681fe6448a0abff1e8f923cbd3c
#
_entry.id   ce57a681fe6448a0abff1e8f923cbd3c
#
_cell.length_a   1.000
_cell.length_b   1.000
_cell.length_c   1.000
_cell.angle_alpha   90.00
_cell.angle_beta   90.00
_cell.angle_gamma   90.00
#
_symmetry.space_group_name_H-M   'P 1'
#
loop_
_entity.id
_entity.type
_entity.pdbx_description
1 polymer ?
#
loop_
_entity_poly.entity_id
_entity_poly.type
_entity_poly.pdbx_seq_one_letter_code
_entity_poly.pdbx_strand_id
1 'polypeptide(L)'
;RSVYWLTPADSARLIREKNYPVPADTELAIMVISDRISAFDCIWQGENGLNGVPGKGAALNAISNHWFSLFKQQGLADSHILDIPHPLVWIVQKARPVRIEAIARQYITGSMWRAYSKGEREFCGITLPEGLQKEQKLTDILITPSTKGILTGLAGVPEADDVNIARTDIERHYQAFGFAQLADIDL
;
A
#
# COMPACT_ATOMS: atom_id res chain seq x y z
N ARG A 1 1.69 3.50 -13.33
CA ARG A 1 1.58 4.90 -12.90
C ARG A 1 2.91 5.60 -13.04
N SER A 2 2.88 6.93 -13.20
CA SER A 2 4.04 7.81 -13.13
C SER A 2 3.82 8.88 -12.07
N VAL A 3 4.87 9.24 -11.33
CA VAL A 3 4.80 10.25 -10.28
C VAL A 3 5.82 11.33 -10.64
N TYR A 4 5.37 12.58 -10.67
CA TYR A 4 6.17 13.75 -10.98
C TYR A 4 6.19 14.65 -9.77
N TRP A 5 7.30 14.67 -9.04
CA TRP A 5 7.48 15.55 -7.89
C TRP A 5 7.63 17.00 -8.37
N LEU A 6 6.89 17.90 -7.72
CA LEU A 6 7.00 19.33 -7.99
C LEU A 6 8.17 19.93 -7.23
N THR A 7 8.71 21.02 -7.75
CA THR A 7 9.69 21.81 -6.98
C THR A 7 9.02 22.42 -5.75
N PRO A 8 9.76 22.79 -4.69
CA PRO A 8 9.19 23.47 -3.53
C PRO A 8 8.44 24.75 -3.93
N ALA A 9 8.96 25.51 -4.90
CA ALA A 9 8.33 26.74 -5.39
C ALA A 9 7.00 26.46 -6.11
N ASP A 10 6.95 25.43 -6.96
CA ASP A 10 5.72 25.04 -7.65
C ASP A 10 4.69 24.44 -6.69
N SER A 11 5.12 23.65 -5.72
CA SER A 11 4.24 23.14 -4.65
C SER A 11 3.59 24.28 -3.88
N ALA A 12 4.39 25.22 -3.38
CA ALA A 12 3.90 26.39 -2.65
C ALA A 12 2.98 27.28 -3.49
N ARG A 13 3.28 27.46 -4.79
CA ARG A 13 2.43 28.17 -5.72
C ARG A 13 1.07 27.49 -5.87
N LEU A 14 1.07 26.20 -6.16
CA LEU A 14 -0.15 25.42 -6.39
C LEU A 14 -1.03 25.36 -5.14
N ILE A 15 -0.43 25.19 -3.94
CA ILE A 15 -1.14 25.22 -2.66
C ILE A 15 -1.91 26.54 -2.51
N ARG A 16 -1.25 27.68 -2.77
CA ARG A 16 -1.89 29.01 -2.67
C ARG A 16 -2.99 29.19 -3.72
N GLU A 17 -2.70 28.89 -4.99
CA GLU A 17 -3.65 29.09 -6.09
C GLU A 17 -4.91 28.24 -5.94
N LYS A 18 -4.77 27.03 -5.43
CA LYS A 18 -5.87 26.08 -5.25
C LYS A 18 -6.45 26.07 -3.82
N ASN A 19 -5.83 26.83 -2.92
CA ASN A 19 -6.22 26.85 -1.50
C ASN A 19 -6.30 25.45 -0.86
N TYR A 20 -5.29 24.61 -1.13
CA TYR A 20 -5.26 23.27 -0.53
C TYR A 20 -5.06 23.35 0.99
N PRO A 21 -5.76 22.49 1.77
CA PRO A 21 -5.73 22.53 3.24
C PRO A 21 -4.48 21.84 3.81
N VAL A 22 -3.31 22.25 3.35
CA VAL A 22 -2.00 21.72 3.77
C VAL A 22 -1.02 22.86 4.02
N PRO A 23 0.03 22.67 4.83
CA PRO A 23 1.09 23.67 5.02
C PRO A 23 1.71 24.12 3.69
N ALA A 24 2.15 25.37 3.63
CA ALA A 24 2.69 25.98 2.41
C ALA A 24 4.02 25.34 1.92
N ASP A 25 4.71 24.66 2.80
CA ASP A 25 5.97 23.94 2.57
C ASP A 25 5.77 22.44 2.27
N THR A 26 4.51 22.01 2.15
CA THR A 26 4.20 20.60 1.79
C THR A 26 4.70 20.28 0.39
N GLU A 27 5.48 19.21 0.25
CA GLU A 27 5.90 18.70 -1.05
C GLU A 27 4.72 18.03 -1.76
N LEU A 28 4.48 18.45 -3.00
CA LEU A 28 3.41 17.92 -3.84
C LEU A 28 3.97 17.10 -5.00
N ALA A 29 3.15 16.21 -5.52
CA ALA A 29 3.40 15.50 -6.77
C ALA A 29 2.14 15.42 -7.63
N ILE A 30 2.36 15.28 -8.93
CA ILE A 30 1.34 14.89 -9.90
C ILE A 30 1.48 13.40 -10.15
N MET A 31 0.45 12.64 -9.81
CA MET A 31 0.38 11.21 -10.08
C MET A 31 -0.47 10.97 -11.31
N VAL A 32 0.12 10.37 -12.34
CA VAL A 32 -0.56 10.02 -13.59
C VAL A 32 -0.75 8.50 -13.66
N ILE A 33 -1.99 8.08 -13.74
CA ILE A 33 -2.37 6.67 -13.82
C ILE A 33 -2.50 6.27 -15.29
N SER A 34 -2.09 5.07 -15.62
CA SER A 34 -2.17 4.53 -16.97
C SER A 34 -2.95 3.22 -17.01
N ASP A 35 -3.41 2.89 -18.19
CA ASP A 35 -4.14 1.64 -18.48
C ASP A 35 -3.23 0.40 -18.53
N ARG A 36 -1.91 0.59 -18.37
CA ARG A 36 -0.92 -0.49 -18.45
C ARG A 36 -1.17 -1.59 -17.42
N ILE A 37 -0.91 -2.82 -17.84
CA ILE A 37 -0.89 -4.00 -16.97
C ILE A 37 0.56 -4.44 -16.84
N SER A 38 0.98 -4.72 -15.60
CA SER A 38 2.23 -5.41 -15.32
C SER A 38 1.95 -6.72 -14.59
N ALA A 39 2.62 -7.78 -15.00
CA ALA A 39 2.63 -9.06 -14.31
C ALA A 39 4.00 -9.71 -14.53
N PHE A 40 4.52 -10.40 -13.50
CA PHE A 40 5.85 -11.02 -13.52
C PHE A 40 6.96 -10.02 -13.91
N ASP A 41 6.90 -8.80 -13.34
CA ASP A 41 7.83 -7.68 -13.60
C ASP A 41 7.90 -7.22 -15.07
N CYS A 42 6.98 -7.67 -15.90
CA CYS A 42 6.86 -7.28 -17.29
C CYS A 42 5.62 -6.39 -17.51
N ILE A 43 5.78 -5.32 -18.29
CA ILE A 43 4.65 -4.56 -18.81
C ILE A 43 4.11 -5.30 -20.03
N TRP A 44 2.87 -5.71 -19.93
CA TRP A 44 2.20 -6.43 -21.02
C TRP A 44 1.74 -5.47 -22.10
N GLN A 45 2.11 -5.78 -23.34
CA GLN A 45 1.64 -5.09 -24.54
C GLN A 45 0.62 -5.98 -25.24
N GLY A 46 -0.51 -5.40 -25.62
CA GLY A 46 -1.48 -6.05 -26.48
C GLY A 46 -1.08 -6.00 -27.94
N GLU A 47 -1.85 -6.66 -28.80
CA GLU A 47 -1.72 -6.56 -30.24
C GLU A 47 -1.85 -5.10 -30.69
N ASN A 48 -1.15 -4.73 -31.77
CA ASN A 48 -1.14 -3.38 -32.35
C ASN A 48 -0.59 -2.26 -31.45
N GLY A 49 0.30 -2.58 -30.51
CA GLY A 49 0.93 -1.59 -29.63
C GLY A 49 0.03 -1.00 -28.56
N LEU A 50 -1.14 -1.58 -28.31
CA LEU A 50 -1.99 -1.24 -27.18
C LEU A 50 -1.30 -1.61 -25.87
N ASN A 51 -0.99 -0.60 -25.05
CA ASN A 51 -0.38 -0.79 -23.73
C ASN A 51 -1.46 -0.87 -22.66
N GLY A 52 -1.96 -2.07 -22.35
CA GLY A 52 -2.90 -2.31 -21.26
C GLY A 52 -4.36 -2.43 -21.69
N VAL A 53 -5.28 -2.19 -20.76
CA VAL A 53 -6.73 -2.29 -20.96
C VAL A 53 -7.34 -0.90 -20.92
N PRO A 54 -7.94 -0.43 -22.04
CA PRO A 54 -8.55 0.90 -22.10
C PRO A 54 -9.55 1.13 -20.96
N GLY A 55 -9.42 2.26 -20.27
CA GLY A 55 -10.30 2.66 -19.17
C GLY A 55 -9.95 2.05 -17.79
N LYS A 56 -9.03 1.08 -17.72
CA LYS A 56 -8.62 0.46 -16.45
C LYS A 56 -8.08 1.49 -15.46
N GLY A 57 -7.26 2.42 -15.92
CA GLY A 57 -6.67 3.45 -15.05
C GLY A 57 -7.72 4.34 -14.42
N ALA A 58 -8.69 4.82 -15.20
CA ALA A 58 -9.78 5.64 -14.69
C ALA A 58 -10.67 4.88 -13.71
N ALA A 59 -11.00 3.62 -14.01
CA ALA A 59 -11.78 2.76 -13.11
C ALA A 59 -11.06 2.52 -11.78
N LEU A 60 -9.77 2.21 -11.79
CA LEU A 60 -8.98 2.03 -10.58
C LEU A 60 -8.89 3.31 -9.74
N ASN A 61 -8.71 4.47 -10.39
CA ASN A 61 -8.70 5.75 -9.70
C ASN A 61 -10.05 6.04 -9.03
N ALA A 62 -11.15 5.80 -9.74
CA ALA A 62 -12.49 6.02 -9.20
C ALA A 62 -12.76 5.12 -7.98
N ILE A 63 -12.40 3.84 -8.05
CA ILE A 63 -12.52 2.90 -6.93
C ILE A 63 -11.65 3.33 -5.75
N SER A 64 -10.40 3.68 -5.99
CA SER A 64 -9.49 4.12 -4.91
C SER A 64 -10.00 5.41 -4.26
N ASN A 65 -10.44 6.39 -5.06
CA ASN A 65 -11.00 7.64 -4.53
C ASN A 65 -12.27 7.40 -3.70
N HIS A 66 -13.13 6.47 -4.12
CA HIS A 66 -14.30 6.08 -3.34
C HIS A 66 -13.89 5.60 -1.94
N TRP A 67 -12.92 4.70 -1.83
CA TRP A 67 -12.45 4.17 -0.54
C TRP A 67 -11.79 5.24 0.31
N PHE A 68 -10.91 6.07 -0.24
CA PHE A 68 -10.29 7.18 0.49
C PHE A 68 -11.34 8.17 1.00
N SER A 69 -12.34 8.50 0.19
CA SER A 69 -13.43 9.37 0.59
C SER A 69 -14.27 8.76 1.72
N LEU A 70 -14.56 7.46 1.63
CA LEU A 70 -15.28 6.74 2.67
C LEU A 70 -14.50 6.72 4.00
N PHE A 71 -13.20 6.43 3.97
CA PHE A 71 -12.36 6.44 5.17
C PHE A 71 -12.34 7.82 5.83
N LYS A 72 -12.22 8.88 5.05
CA LYS A 72 -12.27 10.25 5.56
C LYS A 72 -13.63 10.58 6.17
N GLN A 73 -14.73 10.24 5.51
CA GLN A 73 -16.10 10.46 6.01
C GLN A 73 -16.36 9.71 7.32
N GLN A 74 -15.79 8.52 7.47
CA GLN A 74 -15.92 7.70 8.69
C GLN A 74 -14.90 8.09 9.79
N GLY A 75 -14.02 9.06 9.53
CA GLY A 75 -12.97 9.46 10.48
C GLY A 75 -11.90 8.39 10.72
N LEU A 76 -11.73 7.44 9.80
CA LEU A 76 -10.79 6.33 9.94
C LEU A 76 -9.37 6.71 9.52
N ALA A 77 -9.22 7.46 8.42
CA ALA A 77 -7.94 7.91 7.93
C ALA A 77 -8.11 9.10 6.96
N ASP A 78 -7.11 9.97 6.93
CA ASP A 78 -6.96 10.98 5.89
C ASP A 78 -6.34 10.38 4.63
N SER A 79 -6.45 11.12 3.52
CA SER A 79 -5.89 10.75 2.23
C SER A 79 -4.70 11.66 1.87
N HIS A 80 -3.75 11.11 1.10
CA HIS A 80 -2.71 11.90 0.45
C HIS A 80 -3.21 12.67 -0.78
N ILE A 81 -4.43 12.39 -1.26
CA ILE A 81 -5.01 13.03 -2.44
C ILE A 81 -5.59 14.39 -2.03
N LEU A 82 -5.12 15.45 -2.70
CA LEU A 82 -5.60 16.81 -2.49
C LEU A 82 -6.62 17.21 -3.56
N ASP A 83 -6.43 16.75 -4.81
CA ASP A 83 -7.27 17.14 -5.94
C ASP A 83 -7.24 16.05 -7.04
N ILE A 84 -8.30 15.99 -7.84
CA ILE A 84 -8.46 15.07 -8.97
C ILE A 84 -8.87 15.90 -10.21
N PRO A 85 -7.94 16.62 -10.83
CA PRO A 85 -8.25 17.48 -11.97
C PRO A 85 -8.64 16.71 -13.23
N HIS A 86 -8.36 15.43 -13.30
CA HIS A 86 -8.68 14.54 -14.42
C HIS A 86 -8.83 13.11 -13.93
N PRO A 87 -9.67 12.24 -14.53
CA PRO A 87 -9.85 10.84 -14.10
C PRO A 87 -8.57 10.00 -13.99
N LEU A 88 -7.51 10.39 -14.69
CA LEU A 88 -6.20 9.74 -14.67
C LEU A 88 -5.13 10.52 -13.90
N VAL A 89 -5.49 11.65 -13.27
CA VAL A 89 -4.50 12.54 -12.64
C VAL A 89 -4.92 12.91 -11.23
N TRP A 90 -4.02 12.67 -10.29
CA TRP A 90 -4.15 13.13 -8.92
C TRP A 90 -3.08 14.15 -8.58
N ILE A 91 -3.45 15.19 -7.84
CA ILE A 91 -2.51 16.01 -7.08
C ILE A 91 -2.42 15.42 -5.69
N VAL A 92 -1.22 15.05 -5.27
CA VAL A 92 -0.99 14.36 -4.01
C VAL A 92 0.06 15.09 -3.16
N GLN A 93 -0.10 15.02 -1.84
CA GLN A 93 0.96 15.39 -0.92
C GLN A 93 1.92 14.21 -0.71
N LYS A 94 3.19 14.51 -0.49
CA LYS A 94 4.18 13.50 -0.13
C LYS A 94 3.86 12.94 1.25
N ALA A 95 3.89 11.64 1.36
CA ALA A 95 3.77 10.93 2.63
C ALA A 95 4.95 9.98 2.81
N ARG A 96 5.40 9.80 4.05
CA ARG A 96 6.41 8.77 4.37
C ARG A 96 5.69 7.43 4.52
N PRO A 97 5.97 6.43 3.69
CA PRO A 97 5.35 5.11 3.79
C PRO A 97 5.91 4.35 5.00
N VAL A 98 5.04 3.66 5.71
CA VAL A 98 5.47 2.61 6.64
C VAL A 98 5.84 1.39 5.79
N ARG A 99 7.04 0.83 5.99
CA ARG A 99 7.53 -0.32 5.21
C ARG A 99 7.01 -1.66 5.74
N ILE A 100 5.75 -1.66 6.13
CA ILE A 100 5.02 -2.85 6.55
C ILE A 100 3.69 -2.84 5.83
N GLU A 101 3.40 -3.89 5.10
CA GLU A 101 2.09 -4.11 4.51
C GLU A 101 1.17 -4.74 5.55
N ALA A 102 0.12 -4.01 5.94
CA ALA A 102 -0.90 -4.51 6.85
C ALA A 102 -1.96 -5.28 6.07
N ILE A 103 -2.04 -6.59 6.29
CA ILE A 103 -2.97 -7.47 5.58
C ILE A 103 -3.96 -8.07 6.58
N ALA A 104 -5.24 -7.75 6.42
CA ALA A 104 -6.34 -8.38 7.16
C ALA A 104 -6.96 -9.50 6.32
N ARG A 105 -7.03 -10.72 6.86
CA ARG A 105 -7.55 -11.89 6.17
C ARG A 105 -8.76 -12.48 6.90
N GLN A 106 -9.89 -12.52 6.20
CA GLN A 106 -11.09 -13.24 6.66
C GLN A 106 -11.20 -14.63 6.02
N TYR A 107 -10.45 -14.89 4.97
CA TYR A 107 -10.46 -16.14 4.21
C TYR A 107 -9.05 -16.67 4.00
N ILE A 108 -8.88 -17.99 4.03
CA ILE A 108 -7.60 -18.63 3.73
C ILE A 108 -7.38 -18.72 2.22
N THR A 109 -6.64 -17.74 1.68
CA THR A 109 -6.35 -17.63 0.25
C THR A 109 -4.92 -17.15 -0.01
N GLY A 110 -4.51 -17.02 -1.26
CA GLY A 110 -3.25 -16.40 -1.66
C GLY A 110 -2.01 -17.07 -1.06
N SER A 111 -1.10 -16.27 -0.48
CA SER A 111 0.15 -16.75 0.12
C SER A 111 -0.10 -17.68 1.33
N MET A 112 -1.09 -17.35 2.16
CA MET A 112 -1.46 -18.18 3.32
C MET A 112 -1.92 -19.58 2.89
N TRP A 113 -2.78 -19.68 1.87
CA TRP A 113 -3.20 -20.98 1.35
C TRP A 113 -2.03 -21.76 0.73
N ARG A 114 -1.14 -21.08 0.00
CA ARG A 114 0.04 -21.71 -0.59
C ARG A 114 0.96 -22.33 0.48
N ALA A 115 1.16 -21.63 1.58
CA ALA A 115 1.94 -22.15 2.72
C ALA A 115 1.21 -23.33 3.38
N TYR A 116 -0.05 -23.16 3.72
CA TYR A 116 -0.88 -24.18 4.36
C TYR A 116 -0.98 -25.48 3.53
N SER A 117 -1.16 -25.37 2.22
CA SER A 117 -1.26 -26.54 1.32
C SER A 117 0.06 -27.31 1.19
N LYS A 118 1.19 -26.70 1.54
CA LYS A 118 2.51 -27.36 1.62
C LYS A 118 2.80 -27.97 2.99
N GLY A 119 1.86 -27.91 3.91
CA GLY A 119 1.99 -28.48 5.25
C GLY A 119 2.39 -27.49 6.34
N GLU A 120 2.60 -26.22 6.01
CA GLU A 120 2.88 -25.20 7.02
C GLU A 120 1.62 -24.96 7.87
N ARG A 121 1.80 -24.87 9.18
CA ARG A 121 0.71 -24.63 10.15
C ARG A 121 0.91 -23.36 10.95
N GLU A 122 2.01 -22.68 10.73
CA GLU A 122 2.29 -21.37 11.29
C GLU A 122 2.41 -20.34 10.17
N PHE A 123 1.71 -19.22 10.32
CA PHE A 123 1.75 -18.13 9.34
C PHE A 123 1.72 -16.80 10.06
N CYS A 124 2.75 -15.98 9.90
CA CYS A 124 2.92 -14.69 10.60
C CYS A 124 2.81 -14.83 12.15
N GLY A 125 3.37 -15.90 12.72
CA GLY A 125 3.29 -16.20 14.16
C GLY A 125 1.91 -16.68 14.62
N ILE A 126 1.00 -17.02 13.70
CA ILE A 126 -0.34 -17.53 14.00
C ILE A 126 -0.39 -19.02 13.66
N THR A 127 -0.76 -19.85 14.63
CA THR A 127 -1.00 -21.27 14.40
C THR A 127 -2.36 -21.48 13.75
N LEU A 128 -2.37 -22.14 12.60
CA LEU A 128 -3.59 -22.46 11.84
C LEU A 128 -4.11 -23.85 12.22
N PRO A 129 -5.43 -24.01 12.38
CA PRO A 129 -6.02 -25.32 12.68
C PRO A 129 -5.91 -26.27 11.49
N GLU A 130 -6.02 -27.57 11.77
CA GLU A 130 -6.06 -28.60 10.73
C GLU A 130 -7.38 -28.57 9.96
N GLY A 131 -7.36 -29.13 8.74
CA GLY A 131 -8.57 -29.35 7.95
C GLY A 131 -9.12 -28.14 7.23
N LEU A 132 -8.43 -26.98 7.22
CA LEU A 132 -8.87 -25.82 6.45
C LEU A 132 -8.88 -26.11 4.95
N GLN A 133 -9.92 -25.63 4.28
CA GLN A 133 -10.09 -25.74 2.84
C GLN A 133 -9.74 -24.41 2.16
N LYS A 134 -9.32 -24.48 0.90
CA LYS A 134 -9.06 -23.28 0.09
C LYS A 134 -10.29 -22.36 0.07
N GLU A 135 -10.05 -21.07 0.27
CA GLU A 135 -11.10 -20.04 0.29
C GLU A 135 -12.12 -20.18 1.44
N GLN A 136 -11.83 -21.04 2.42
CA GLN A 136 -12.66 -21.14 3.61
C GLN A 136 -12.63 -19.83 4.41
N LYS A 137 -13.79 -19.42 4.92
CA LYS A 137 -13.89 -18.31 5.85
C LYS A 137 -13.27 -18.72 7.19
N LEU A 138 -12.39 -17.88 7.72
CA LEU A 138 -11.77 -18.07 9.03
C LEU A 138 -12.71 -17.61 10.14
N THR A 139 -12.55 -18.17 11.32
CA THR A 139 -13.35 -17.80 12.51
C THR A 139 -13.14 -16.33 12.84
N ASP A 140 -11.88 -15.90 12.84
CA ASP A 140 -11.48 -14.54 13.18
C ASP A 140 -10.76 -13.87 11.98
N ILE A 141 -10.75 -12.54 11.97
CA ILE A 141 -9.92 -11.80 11.05
C ILE A 141 -8.47 -11.87 11.53
N LEU A 142 -7.61 -12.45 10.71
CA LEU A 142 -6.18 -12.56 11.00
C LEU A 142 -5.42 -11.36 10.42
N ILE A 143 -4.53 -10.78 11.22
CA ILE A 143 -3.59 -9.75 10.76
C ILE A 143 -2.26 -10.42 10.44
N THR A 144 -1.90 -10.40 9.18
CA THR A 144 -0.74 -11.12 8.63
C THR A 144 0.17 -10.17 7.89
N PRO A 145 0.98 -9.39 8.60
CA PRO A 145 1.82 -8.37 7.98
C PRO A 145 2.98 -8.97 7.19
N SER A 146 3.48 -8.20 6.23
CA SER A 146 4.73 -8.48 5.52
C SER A 146 5.61 -7.23 5.43
N THR A 147 6.89 -7.43 5.19
CA THR A 147 7.80 -6.31 4.88
C THR A 147 7.44 -5.70 3.53
N LYS A 148 7.67 -4.39 3.40
CA LYS A 148 7.57 -3.65 2.13
C LYS A 148 8.86 -2.88 1.90
N GLY A 149 9.70 -3.43 1.03
CA GLY A 149 11.10 -3.03 0.95
C GLY A 149 11.95 -3.70 2.04
N ILE A 150 13.22 -3.36 2.08
CA ILE A 150 14.20 -3.92 3.03
C ILE A 150 14.14 -3.12 4.33
N LEU A 151 13.80 -3.81 5.43
CA LEU A 151 13.86 -3.28 6.78
C LEU A 151 15.15 -3.76 7.44
N THR A 152 16.04 -2.83 7.80
CA THR A 152 17.33 -3.17 8.44
C THR A 152 17.29 -2.94 9.95
N GLY A 153 18.02 -3.76 10.70
CA GLY A 153 18.21 -3.59 12.14
C GLY A 153 17.00 -3.94 13.01
N LEU A 154 15.97 -4.59 12.45
CA LEU A 154 14.82 -5.06 13.21
C LEU A 154 15.00 -6.51 13.65
N ALA A 155 15.19 -6.74 14.96
CA ALA A 155 15.36 -8.10 15.50
C ALA A 155 14.14 -8.97 15.19
N GLY A 156 14.36 -10.16 14.60
CA GLY A 156 13.30 -11.08 14.21
C GLY A 156 12.63 -10.78 12.86
N VAL A 157 12.99 -9.67 12.22
CA VAL A 157 12.47 -9.32 10.88
C VAL A 157 13.57 -9.58 9.85
N PRO A 158 13.33 -10.42 8.82
CA PRO A 158 14.31 -10.63 7.75
C PRO A 158 14.55 -9.34 6.95
N GLU A 159 15.80 -9.07 6.61
CA GLU A 159 16.18 -7.94 5.75
C GLU A 159 15.89 -8.27 4.28
N ALA A 160 14.60 -8.42 3.95
CA ALA A 160 14.12 -8.75 2.62
C ALA A 160 12.73 -8.15 2.38
N ASP A 161 12.38 -7.92 1.11
CA ASP A 161 11.06 -7.44 0.67
C ASP A 161 10.04 -8.59 0.63
N ASP A 162 8.76 -8.25 0.81
CA ASP A 162 7.61 -9.16 0.75
C ASP A 162 7.73 -10.42 1.65
N VAL A 163 8.41 -10.32 2.80
CA VAL A 163 8.55 -11.42 3.76
C VAL A 163 7.49 -11.30 4.84
N ASN A 164 6.81 -12.41 5.12
CA ASN A 164 5.85 -12.50 6.21
C ASN A 164 6.54 -12.30 7.57
N ILE A 165 5.95 -11.46 8.41
CA ILE A 165 6.44 -11.17 9.77
C ILE A 165 5.34 -11.35 10.78
N ALA A 166 5.69 -11.66 12.02
CA ALA A 166 4.71 -11.77 13.09
C ALA A 166 4.31 -10.36 13.58
N ARG A 167 3.02 -10.19 13.89
CA ARG A 167 2.52 -8.95 14.50
C ARG A 167 3.27 -8.58 15.78
N THR A 168 3.63 -9.57 16.58
CA THR A 168 4.39 -9.41 17.82
C THR A 168 5.79 -8.83 17.60
N ASP A 169 6.42 -9.09 16.46
CA ASP A 169 7.74 -8.50 16.14
C ASP A 169 7.61 -7.02 15.82
N ILE A 170 6.54 -6.62 15.13
CA ILE A 170 6.23 -5.21 14.86
C ILE A 170 5.91 -4.48 16.16
N GLU A 171 5.06 -5.06 17.03
CA GLU A 171 4.67 -4.46 18.30
C GLU A 171 5.88 -4.30 19.24
N ARG A 172 6.78 -5.27 19.29
CA ARG A 172 8.03 -5.20 20.05
C ARG A 172 8.90 -4.02 19.59
N HIS A 173 9.04 -3.85 18.27
CA HIS A 173 9.75 -2.72 17.71
C HIS A 173 9.08 -1.39 18.00
N TYR A 174 7.79 -1.31 17.84
CA TYR A 174 7.01 -0.11 18.14
C TYR A 174 7.17 0.31 19.62
N GLN A 175 7.13 -0.64 20.55
CA GLN A 175 7.33 -0.36 21.97
C GLN A 175 8.76 0.06 22.30
N ALA A 176 9.77 -0.50 21.63
CA ALA A 176 11.17 -0.20 21.88
C ALA A 176 11.61 1.14 21.28
N PHE A 177 11.12 1.51 20.11
CA PHE A 177 11.68 2.59 19.29
C PHE A 177 10.65 3.60 18.78
N GLY A 178 9.37 3.35 18.98
CA GLY A 178 8.28 4.20 18.50
C GLY A 178 8.03 4.10 16.99
N PHE A 179 7.03 4.85 16.55
CA PHE A 179 6.56 4.82 15.16
C PHE A 179 7.58 5.41 14.16
N ALA A 180 8.43 6.33 14.64
CA ALA A 180 9.39 7.03 13.81
C ALA A 180 10.37 6.09 13.11
N GLN A 181 10.86 5.04 13.79
CA GLN A 181 11.79 4.10 13.19
C GLN A 181 11.17 3.14 12.17
N LEU A 182 9.89 2.85 12.26
CA LEU A 182 9.19 2.09 11.22
C LEU A 182 8.93 2.94 9.97
N ALA A 183 8.99 4.26 10.09
CA ALA A 183 8.77 5.24 9.03
C ALA A 183 10.07 5.89 8.49
N ASP A 184 11.15 5.94 9.28
CA ASP A 184 12.41 6.64 8.98
C ASP A 184 13.43 5.75 8.26
N ILE A 185 12.97 4.87 7.43
CA ILE A 185 13.89 4.12 6.58
C ILE A 185 14.04 4.94 5.30
N ASP A 186 15.25 5.45 5.08
CA ASP A 186 15.62 6.24 3.93
C ASP A 186 15.12 5.63 2.62
N LEU A 187 14.40 6.43 1.85
CA LEU A 187 14.05 6.15 0.47
C LEU A 187 15.15 6.66 -0.45
#